data_1c1e3bab5d18ceded7da22644041f334
#
_entry.id   1c1e3bab5d18ceded7da22644041f334
#
_cell.length_a   1.000
_cell.length_b   1.000
_cell.length_c   1.000
_cell.angle_alpha   90.00
_cell.angle_beta   90.00
_cell.angle_gamma   90.00
#
_symmetry.space_group_name_H-M   'P 1'
#
loop_
_entity.id
_entity.type
_entity.pdbx_description
1 polymer ?
#
loop_
_entity_poly.entity_id
_entity_poly.type
_entity_poly.pdbx_seq_one_letter_code
_entity_poly.pdbx_strand_id
1 'polypeptide(L)'
;MKFNKTQSPAANKSARRGFIKSIACTPAAIAGGAMIASPQLMAAGQTWKIQSTWVAGTVGYSMFEEWCQGIEEKTGGELKFKAFPAKSVAADNNALFDSVRSGVLQGMNPFTLYWSGKIPASVFLSSYPAGPDQPAQWDTMFYSLGMLEKTREIYKKLGLFYVGPIQHDANIIHSKKPVNSLDDLNGMKIRLPGGMVAEVFQKFGVSSVSLPGSDIFPALEKGTIDAADYVGPAVNYELGFSQVTDNILFGPPGVMSVYQPVDLMDLTVNLRSWNKLTPKVQQIVEDEVRNYSQRHYQTIQKRNIEAMEKF
;
A
#
# COMPACT_ATOMS: atom_id res chain seq x y z
N MET A 1 -41.22 37.62 -40.09
CA MET A 1 -41.15 39.11 -40.33
C MET A 1 -39.69 39.54 -40.24
N LYS A 2 -39.19 40.05 -41.40
CA LYS A 2 -38.16 41.10 -41.67
C LYS A 2 -36.86 41.03 -40.85
N PHE A 3 -35.74 40.61 -41.43
CA PHE A 3 -34.74 41.36 -42.30
C PHE A 3 -34.23 42.68 -41.73
N ASN A 4 -32.90 42.79 -41.47
CA ASN A 4 -31.92 43.69 -42.11
C ASN A 4 -30.53 43.45 -41.42
N LYS A 5 -29.49 43.07 -42.05
CA LYS A 5 -28.50 43.55 -43.04
C LYS A 5 -27.88 44.92 -42.74
N THR A 6 -26.57 44.83 -42.83
CA THR A 6 -25.54 45.81 -43.31
C THR A 6 -24.71 46.39 -42.19
N GLN A 7 -23.41 46.67 -42.27
CA GLN A 7 -22.37 46.66 -43.32
C GLN A 7 -20.99 46.84 -42.66
N SER A 8 -19.96 46.32 -43.28
CA SER A 8 -18.56 46.70 -43.05
C SER A 8 -18.23 47.98 -43.86
N PRO A 9 -17.23 48.75 -43.55
CA PRO A 9 -16.03 48.70 -44.37
C PRO A 9 -14.66 49.01 -43.64
N ALA A 10 -13.66 48.37 -44.08
CA ALA A 10 -12.55 48.73 -44.98
C ALA A 10 -11.35 49.51 -44.37
N ALA A 11 -10.24 48.84 -44.37
CA ALA A 11 -8.88 49.16 -44.78
C ALA A 11 -8.25 50.52 -44.48
N ASN A 12 -7.05 50.51 -43.92
CA ASN A 12 -5.99 51.36 -44.45
C ASN A 12 -4.60 50.71 -44.35
N LYS A 13 -3.90 50.71 -45.46
CA LYS A 13 -2.53 50.31 -45.70
C LYS A 13 -1.61 51.48 -45.42
N SER A 14 -0.45 51.25 -44.81
CA SER A 14 0.73 51.99 -45.28
C SER A 14 2.02 51.21 -45.01
N ALA A 15 2.76 51.05 -46.02
CA ALA A 15 4.09 50.42 -46.16
C ALA A 15 5.21 51.42 -45.86
N ARG A 16 6.36 50.89 -45.45
CA ARG A 16 7.74 51.40 -45.77
C ARG A 16 8.72 50.32 -45.27
N ARG A 17 9.30 49.51 -46.16
CA ARG A 17 10.49 49.64 -47.01
C ARG A 17 11.78 50.00 -46.25
N GLY A 18 12.66 48.98 -46.17
CA GLY A 18 14.03 49.11 -46.66
C GLY A 18 15.12 48.99 -45.60
N PHE A 19 15.91 47.90 -45.60
CA PHE A 19 17.32 48.01 -46.01
C PHE A 19 17.98 46.64 -46.00
N ILE A 20 18.35 46.17 -47.18
CA ILE A 20 19.26 45.06 -47.42
C ILE A 20 20.67 45.61 -47.34
N LYS A 21 21.54 44.97 -46.58
CA LYS A 21 22.97 44.97 -46.87
C LYS A 21 23.53 43.57 -46.69
N SER A 22 23.84 43.00 -47.83
CA SER A 22 24.69 41.83 -48.02
C SER A 22 26.11 42.12 -47.58
N ILE A 23 26.78 41.20 -46.92
CA ILE A 23 28.23 41.05 -46.99
C ILE A 23 28.50 39.52 -47.08
N ALA A 24 29.36 39.23 -48.04
CA ALA A 24 29.69 37.91 -48.57
C ALA A 24 30.69 37.13 -47.71
N CYS A 25 30.62 35.86 -47.89
CA CYS A 25 31.56 34.73 -47.80
C CYS A 25 33.00 34.96 -47.29
N THR A 26 33.41 34.06 -46.39
CA THR A 26 34.61 33.22 -46.65
C THR A 26 34.51 31.92 -45.75
N PRO A 27 34.97 30.75 -46.21
CA PRO A 27 34.88 29.48 -45.51
C PRO A 27 36.19 29.16 -44.77
N ALA A 28 36.05 28.33 -43.76
CA ALA A 28 36.94 27.32 -43.22
C ALA A 28 37.20 27.46 -41.71
N ALA A 29 36.69 26.46 -41.00
CA ALA A 29 37.54 25.64 -40.13
C ALA A 29 36.67 24.53 -39.50
N ILE A 30 37.03 23.31 -39.79
CA ILE A 30 36.60 22.12 -39.11
C ILE A 30 37.10 22.20 -37.67
N ALA A 31 36.22 22.41 -36.71
CA ALA A 31 36.50 22.20 -35.30
C ALA A 31 35.47 21.25 -34.73
N GLY A 32 35.96 20.15 -34.23
CA GLY A 32 35.16 19.05 -33.68
C GLY A 32 34.08 19.54 -32.73
N GLY A 33 32.84 19.25 -33.08
CA GLY A 33 31.69 19.48 -32.23
C GLY A 33 31.77 18.55 -31.02
N ALA A 34 32.31 19.05 -29.92
CA ALA A 34 31.96 18.51 -28.62
C ALA A 34 30.43 18.70 -28.48
N MET A 35 29.70 17.62 -28.59
CA MET A 35 28.29 17.60 -28.12
C MET A 35 28.34 17.96 -26.64
N ILE A 36 28.08 19.24 -26.35
CA ILE A 36 27.69 19.65 -25.01
C ILE A 36 26.37 18.96 -24.79
N ALA A 37 26.41 17.79 -24.14
CA ALA A 37 25.22 17.18 -23.57
C ALA A 37 24.60 18.28 -22.69
N SER A 38 23.47 18.81 -23.12
CA SER A 38 22.68 19.71 -22.30
C SER A 38 22.49 19.00 -20.96
N PRO A 39 22.80 19.61 -19.81
CA PRO A 39 22.47 19.03 -18.56
C PRO A 39 20.93 18.81 -18.61
N GLN A 40 20.52 17.54 -18.65
CA GLN A 40 19.12 17.22 -18.42
C GLN A 40 18.75 17.93 -17.13
N LEU A 41 17.84 18.90 -17.23
CA LEU A 41 17.23 19.51 -16.06
C LEU A 41 16.60 18.34 -15.29
N MET A 42 17.29 17.88 -14.25
CA MET A 42 16.71 16.88 -13.36
C MET A 42 15.45 17.51 -12.79
N ALA A 43 14.31 16.98 -13.15
CA ALA A 43 13.05 17.39 -12.56
C ALA A 43 13.24 17.33 -11.04
N ALA A 44 12.93 18.43 -10.35
CA ALA A 44 13.03 18.47 -8.89
C ALA A 44 12.30 17.24 -8.31
N GLY A 45 13.03 16.42 -7.56
CA GLY A 45 12.53 15.14 -7.07
C GLY A 45 11.21 15.31 -6.29
N GLN A 46 10.26 14.43 -6.55
CA GLN A 46 8.98 14.46 -5.86
C GLN A 46 9.12 13.79 -4.48
N THR A 47 8.57 14.40 -3.44
CA THR A 47 8.46 13.77 -2.12
C THR A 47 7.02 13.31 -1.89
N TRP A 48 6.84 12.00 -1.67
CA TRP A 48 5.55 11.40 -1.36
C TRP A 48 5.45 11.02 0.12
N LYS A 49 4.36 11.40 0.73
CA LYS A 49 4.00 10.98 2.09
C LYS A 49 3.21 9.69 2.00
N ILE A 50 3.71 8.64 2.64
CA ILE A 50 3.11 7.31 2.62
C ILE A 50 2.88 6.85 4.06
N GLN A 51 1.61 6.65 4.45
CA GLN A 51 1.29 6.12 5.76
C GLN A 51 1.05 4.61 5.68
N SER A 52 1.72 3.87 6.55
CA SER A 52 1.48 2.46 6.78
C SER A 52 0.40 2.26 7.86
N THR A 53 -0.20 1.07 7.88
CA THR A 53 -1.00 0.58 9.01
C THR A 53 -0.16 -0.16 10.05
N TRP A 54 1.14 -0.33 9.82
CA TRP A 54 2.08 -0.81 10.84
C TRP A 54 2.20 0.20 11.99
N VAL A 55 2.17 -0.31 13.21
CA VAL A 55 2.34 0.48 14.43
C VAL A 55 3.82 0.85 14.60
N ALA A 56 4.09 2.08 15.03
CA ALA A 56 5.45 2.53 15.33
C ALA A 56 6.14 1.61 16.36
N GLY A 57 7.43 1.36 16.16
CA GLY A 57 8.22 0.50 17.05
C GLY A 57 8.12 -0.99 16.75
N THR A 58 7.29 -1.41 15.79
CA THR A 58 7.23 -2.81 15.35
C THR A 58 8.22 -3.10 14.22
N VAL A 59 8.66 -4.34 14.12
CA VAL A 59 9.51 -4.79 13.02
C VAL A 59 8.85 -4.55 11.66
N GLY A 60 7.53 -4.70 11.56
CA GLY A 60 6.78 -4.40 10.32
C GLY A 60 6.94 -2.96 9.88
N TYR A 61 6.84 -2.00 10.82
CA TYR A 61 7.07 -0.59 10.50
C TYR A 61 8.53 -0.28 10.16
N SER A 62 9.48 -0.81 10.92
CA SER A 62 10.91 -0.57 10.69
C SER A 62 11.34 -1.04 9.29
N MET A 63 10.88 -2.21 8.86
CA MET A 63 11.15 -2.73 7.51
C MET A 63 10.52 -1.87 6.41
N PHE A 64 9.30 -1.38 6.64
CA PHE A 64 8.63 -0.48 5.70
C PHE A 64 9.35 0.87 5.59
N GLU A 65 9.77 1.44 6.71
CA GLU A 65 10.50 2.71 6.75
C GLU A 65 11.86 2.61 6.04
N GLU A 66 12.62 1.54 6.29
CA GLU A 66 13.89 1.26 5.61
C GLU A 66 13.70 1.14 4.10
N TRP A 67 12.68 0.40 3.66
CA TRP A 67 12.35 0.29 2.24
C TRP A 67 12.02 1.65 1.62
N CYS A 68 11.22 2.47 2.29
CA CYS A 68 10.89 3.82 1.82
C CYS A 68 12.13 4.71 1.65
N GLN A 69 13.11 4.59 2.56
CA GLN A 69 14.37 5.36 2.48
C GLN A 69 15.19 4.99 1.24
N GLY A 70 15.13 3.73 0.80
CA GLY A 70 15.84 3.25 -0.38
C GLY A 70 15.29 3.74 -1.73
N ILE A 71 14.05 4.21 -1.79
CA ILE A 71 13.41 4.60 -3.06
C ILE A 71 14.09 5.80 -3.73
N GLU A 72 14.59 6.75 -2.96
CA GLU A 72 15.27 7.94 -3.50
C GLU A 72 16.51 7.55 -4.30
N GLU A 73 17.36 6.67 -3.78
CA GLU A 73 18.54 6.15 -4.47
C GLU A 73 18.16 5.37 -5.73
N LYS A 74 17.20 4.45 -5.61
CA LYS A 74 16.74 3.59 -6.72
C LYS A 74 16.17 4.38 -7.88
N THR A 75 15.53 5.51 -7.61
CA THR A 75 14.97 6.39 -8.63
C THR A 75 15.92 7.51 -9.08
N GLY A 76 17.17 7.51 -8.61
CA GLY A 76 18.15 8.53 -8.95
C GLY A 76 17.74 9.93 -8.46
N GLY A 77 17.04 10.04 -7.35
CA GLY A 77 16.56 11.28 -6.76
C GLY A 77 15.24 11.81 -7.35
N GLU A 78 14.64 11.15 -8.36
CA GLU A 78 13.37 11.60 -8.95
C GLU A 78 12.17 11.42 -8.01
N LEU A 79 12.22 10.44 -7.09
CA LEU A 79 11.14 10.14 -6.15
C LEU A 79 11.69 9.77 -4.77
N LYS A 80 11.16 10.42 -3.73
CA LYS A 80 11.45 10.13 -2.32
C LYS A 80 10.17 9.75 -1.60
N PHE A 81 10.22 8.66 -0.83
CA PHE A 81 9.15 8.29 0.08
C PHE A 81 9.46 8.78 1.50
N LYS A 82 8.48 9.43 2.12
CA LYS A 82 8.48 9.74 3.54
C LYS A 82 7.47 8.83 4.24
N ALA A 83 7.97 7.86 4.99
CA ALA A 83 7.16 6.91 5.73
C ALA A 83 6.52 7.55 6.96
N PHE A 84 5.30 7.12 7.25
CA PHE A 84 4.55 7.48 8.44
C PHE A 84 3.92 6.21 9.04
N PRO A 85 4.02 5.98 10.35
CA PRO A 85 3.37 4.85 11.00
C PRO A 85 1.85 5.05 11.10
N ALA A 86 1.16 4.01 11.55
CA ALA A 86 -0.28 4.04 11.80
C ALA A 86 -0.69 5.25 12.65
N LYS A 87 -1.80 5.89 12.29
CA LYS A 87 -2.42 7.03 13.00
C LYS A 87 -1.62 8.32 13.04
N SER A 88 -0.45 8.44 12.41
CA SER A 88 0.38 9.64 12.49
C SER A 88 -0.12 10.81 11.63
N VAL A 89 -0.81 10.53 10.52
CA VAL A 89 -1.42 11.55 9.64
C VAL A 89 -2.93 11.33 9.54
N ALA A 90 -3.35 10.13 9.20
CA ALA A 90 -4.76 9.73 9.18
C ALA A 90 -5.08 8.88 10.42
N ALA A 91 -6.13 9.23 11.16
CA ALA A 91 -6.43 8.68 12.47
C ALA A 91 -6.94 7.23 12.45
N ASP A 92 -7.54 6.80 11.35
CA ASP A 92 -8.09 5.46 11.16
C ASP A 92 -8.00 5.02 9.70
N ASN A 93 -8.41 3.78 9.42
CA ASN A 93 -8.32 3.21 8.07
C ASN A 93 -9.21 3.94 7.06
N ASN A 94 -10.40 4.43 7.44
CA ASN A 94 -11.26 5.18 6.54
C ASN A 94 -10.65 6.54 6.19
N ALA A 95 -10.14 7.25 7.20
CA ALA A 95 -9.44 8.51 7.02
C ALA A 95 -8.17 8.34 6.16
N LEU A 96 -7.45 7.21 6.32
CA LEU A 96 -6.29 6.87 5.50
C LEU A 96 -6.66 6.69 4.02
N PHE A 97 -7.68 5.89 3.74
CA PHE A 97 -8.19 5.69 2.37
C PHE A 97 -8.58 7.03 1.71
N ASP A 98 -9.38 7.83 2.40
CA ASP A 98 -9.87 9.10 1.88
C ASP A 98 -8.75 10.15 1.74
N SER A 99 -7.73 10.15 2.61
CA SER A 99 -6.54 11.00 2.51
C SER A 99 -5.70 10.69 1.26
N VAL A 100 -5.55 9.42 0.91
CA VAL A 100 -4.85 9.04 -0.32
C VAL A 100 -5.69 9.36 -1.55
N ARG A 101 -6.98 9.06 -1.51
CA ARG A 101 -7.89 9.38 -2.61
C ARG A 101 -7.94 10.87 -2.93
N SER A 102 -7.96 11.72 -1.92
CA SER A 102 -7.95 13.18 -2.08
C SER A 102 -6.58 13.76 -2.45
N GLY A 103 -5.48 13.03 -2.16
CA GLY A 103 -4.10 13.45 -2.44
C GLY A 103 -3.43 14.20 -1.27
N VAL A 104 -4.02 14.21 -0.08
CA VAL A 104 -3.37 14.68 1.16
C VAL A 104 -2.16 13.83 1.49
N LEU A 105 -2.31 12.51 1.35
CA LEU A 105 -1.22 11.53 1.29
C LEU A 105 -1.07 11.07 -0.16
N GLN A 106 0.16 10.83 -0.61
CA GLN A 106 0.42 10.30 -1.94
C GLN A 106 0.29 8.78 -1.98
N GLY A 107 0.41 8.10 -0.84
CA GLY A 107 0.24 6.66 -0.79
C GLY A 107 -0.05 6.13 0.61
N MET A 108 -0.39 4.85 0.63
CA MET A 108 -0.62 4.05 1.84
C MET A 108 -0.05 2.65 1.67
N ASN A 109 0.37 2.06 2.79
CA ASN A 109 0.71 0.66 2.92
C ASN A 109 -0.26 0.01 3.92
N PRO A 110 -1.45 -0.41 3.47
CA PRO A 110 -2.50 -0.95 4.31
C PRO A 110 -2.56 -2.48 4.26
N PHE A 111 -3.29 -3.08 5.17
CA PHE A 111 -3.87 -4.42 4.97
C PHE A 111 -5.06 -4.29 4.01
N THR A 112 -4.96 -4.93 2.85
CA THR A 112 -5.89 -4.70 1.72
C THR A 112 -7.35 -5.00 2.08
N LEU A 113 -7.59 -5.98 2.95
CA LEU A 113 -8.95 -6.41 3.33
C LEU A 113 -9.74 -5.35 4.13
N TYR A 114 -9.08 -4.32 4.69
CA TYR A 114 -9.78 -3.27 5.45
C TYR A 114 -10.76 -2.45 4.61
N TRP A 115 -10.71 -2.58 3.30
CA TRP A 115 -11.57 -1.84 2.38
C TRP A 115 -12.84 -2.57 1.95
N SER A 116 -13.19 -3.71 2.57
CA SER A 116 -14.35 -4.55 2.16
C SER A 116 -15.66 -3.76 1.99
N GLY A 117 -15.89 -2.74 2.82
CA GLY A 117 -17.04 -1.85 2.70
C GLY A 117 -16.99 -0.85 1.53
N LYS A 118 -15.78 -0.53 1.01
CA LYS A 118 -15.57 0.40 -0.12
C LYS A 118 -15.23 -0.34 -1.41
N ILE A 119 -14.53 -1.45 -1.28
CA ILE A 119 -14.08 -2.32 -2.37
C ILE A 119 -14.43 -3.75 -1.98
N PRO A 120 -15.63 -4.26 -2.31
CA PRO A 120 -16.04 -5.62 -1.93
C PRO A 120 -15.05 -6.70 -2.38
N ALA A 121 -14.36 -6.51 -3.52
CA ALA A 121 -13.34 -7.43 -3.99
C ALA A 121 -12.09 -7.50 -3.09
N SER A 122 -11.87 -6.53 -2.18
CA SER A 122 -10.67 -6.49 -1.33
C SER A 122 -10.55 -7.68 -0.39
N VAL A 123 -11.65 -8.37 -0.08
CA VAL A 123 -11.65 -9.60 0.71
C VAL A 123 -10.92 -10.76 0.02
N PHE A 124 -10.74 -10.70 -1.31
CA PHE A 124 -9.98 -11.67 -2.10
C PHE A 124 -8.58 -11.19 -2.47
N LEU A 125 -8.22 -9.95 -2.09
CA LEU A 125 -6.91 -9.34 -2.36
C LEU A 125 -5.97 -9.45 -1.16
N SER A 126 -6.38 -10.13 -0.11
CA SER A 126 -5.62 -10.44 1.09
C SER A 126 -6.04 -11.83 1.56
N SER A 127 -5.45 -12.34 2.63
CA SER A 127 -5.72 -13.68 3.13
C SER A 127 -7.18 -13.88 3.57
N TYR A 128 -7.73 -15.02 3.27
CA TYR A 128 -9.09 -15.42 3.63
C TYR A 128 -9.16 -16.91 3.95
N PRO A 129 -10.20 -17.36 4.68
CA PRO A 129 -10.36 -18.78 5.04
C PRO A 129 -10.35 -19.69 3.81
N ALA A 130 -9.52 -20.74 3.86
CA ALA A 130 -9.27 -21.67 2.76
C ALA A 130 -8.70 -21.01 1.46
N GLY A 131 -8.12 -19.82 1.59
CA GLY A 131 -7.39 -19.15 0.49
C GLY A 131 -5.98 -19.68 0.28
N PRO A 132 -5.18 -19.00 -0.56
CA PRO A 132 -3.78 -19.37 -0.80
C PRO A 132 -2.99 -19.43 0.50
N ASP A 133 -2.27 -20.51 0.71
CA ASP A 133 -1.49 -20.79 1.91
C ASP A 133 0.04 -20.73 1.69
N GLN A 134 0.44 -20.42 0.46
CA GLN A 134 1.84 -20.24 0.09
C GLN A 134 2.05 -18.91 -0.66
N PRO A 135 3.15 -18.19 -0.41
CA PRO A 135 3.51 -16.96 -1.13
C PRO A 135 3.51 -17.11 -2.65
N ALA A 136 3.99 -18.25 -3.15
CA ALA A 136 4.06 -18.52 -4.59
C ALA A 136 2.69 -18.62 -5.27
N GLN A 137 1.64 -19.01 -4.54
CA GLN A 137 0.28 -19.03 -5.07
C GLN A 137 -0.22 -17.60 -5.28
N TRP A 138 0.04 -16.69 -4.32
CA TRP A 138 -0.26 -15.27 -4.46
C TRP A 138 0.49 -14.63 -5.63
N ASP A 139 1.79 -14.90 -5.77
CA ASP A 139 2.58 -14.42 -6.91
C ASP A 139 1.99 -14.92 -8.24
N THR A 140 1.59 -16.17 -8.31
CA THR A 140 0.95 -16.75 -9.50
C THR A 140 -0.37 -16.03 -9.81
N MET A 141 -1.22 -15.81 -8.81
CA MET A 141 -2.51 -15.13 -8.99
C MET A 141 -2.32 -13.69 -9.47
N PHE A 142 -1.47 -12.92 -8.81
CA PHE A 142 -1.25 -11.51 -9.14
C PHE A 142 -0.51 -11.34 -10.46
N TYR A 143 0.61 -12.03 -10.67
CA TYR A 143 1.54 -11.72 -11.76
C TYR A 143 1.39 -12.62 -12.99
N SER A 144 0.67 -13.75 -12.89
CA SER A 144 0.49 -14.68 -14.00
C SER A 144 -0.95 -14.88 -14.44
N LEU A 145 -1.92 -14.73 -13.52
CA LEU A 145 -3.35 -14.98 -13.81
C LEU A 145 -4.18 -13.70 -13.95
N GLY A 146 -3.53 -12.52 -14.01
CA GLY A 146 -4.20 -11.24 -14.31
C GLY A 146 -4.91 -10.57 -13.11
N MET A 147 -4.66 -11.04 -11.88
CA MET A 147 -5.27 -10.45 -10.68
C MET A 147 -4.78 -9.01 -10.44
N LEU A 148 -3.51 -8.71 -10.76
CA LEU A 148 -2.94 -7.38 -10.62
C LEU A 148 -3.67 -6.35 -11.49
N GLU A 149 -3.87 -6.68 -12.78
CA GLU A 149 -4.55 -5.83 -13.74
C GLU A 149 -6.00 -5.58 -13.33
N LYS A 150 -6.71 -6.62 -12.90
CA LYS A 150 -8.09 -6.50 -12.41
C LYS A 150 -8.18 -5.64 -11.15
N THR A 151 -7.25 -5.79 -10.23
CA THR A 151 -7.16 -4.96 -9.03
C THR A 151 -6.92 -3.50 -9.42
N ARG A 152 -5.99 -3.23 -10.31
CA ARG A 152 -5.72 -1.89 -10.83
C ARG A 152 -6.94 -1.25 -11.51
N GLU A 153 -7.71 -2.01 -12.29
CA GLU A 153 -8.97 -1.55 -12.89
C GLU A 153 -9.99 -1.09 -11.84
N ILE A 154 -10.13 -1.84 -10.75
CA ILE A 154 -11.05 -1.53 -9.65
C ILE A 154 -10.59 -0.24 -8.92
N TYR A 155 -9.33 -0.18 -8.55
CA TYR A 155 -8.79 0.94 -7.78
C TYR A 155 -8.75 2.25 -8.58
N LYS A 156 -8.47 2.18 -9.90
CA LYS A 156 -8.50 3.35 -10.79
C LYS A 156 -9.86 4.06 -10.79
N LYS A 157 -10.97 3.33 -10.71
CA LYS A 157 -12.32 3.91 -10.63
C LYS A 157 -12.53 4.76 -9.37
N LEU A 158 -11.70 4.54 -8.34
CA LEU A 158 -11.73 5.28 -7.07
C LEU A 158 -10.68 6.39 -6.99
N GLY A 159 -9.93 6.64 -8.09
CA GLY A 159 -8.85 7.62 -8.12
C GLY A 159 -7.56 7.14 -7.44
N LEU A 160 -7.40 5.82 -7.28
CA LEU A 160 -6.25 5.16 -6.68
C LEU A 160 -5.52 4.30 -7.73
N PHE A 161 -4.25 4.02 -7.48
CA PHE A 161 -3.46 3.05 -8.24
C PHE A 161 -2.88 2.02 -7.29
N TYR A 162 -3.24 0.76 -7.49
CA TYR A 162 -2.69 -0.38 -6.77
C TYR A 162 -1.35 -0.74 -7.42
N VAL A 163 -0.24 -0.48 -6.73
CA VAL A 163 1.09 -0.75 -7.28
C VAL A 163 1.37 -2.25 -7.28
N GLY A 164 1.19 -2.90 -6.13
CA GLY A 164 1.36 -4.35 -5.99
C GLY A 164 1.15 -4.84 -4.57
N PRO A 165 0.99 -6.18 -4.40
CA PRO A 165 0.86 -6.82 -3.10
C PRO A 165 2.19 -6.88 -2.36
N ILE A 166 2.11 -6.87 -1.04
CA ILE A 166 3.24 -7.08 -0.13
C ILE A 166 2.85 -8.20 0.82
N GLN A 167 3.49 -9.35 0.65
CA GLN A 167 3.23 -10.53 1.45
C GLN A 167 3.77 -10.38 2.86
N HIS A 168 2.99 -10.79 3.83
CA HIS A 168 3.46 -10.97 5.20
C HIS A 168 3.00 -12.31 5.76
N ASP A 169 3.19 -12.54 7.05
CA ASP A 169 2.99 -13.82 7.71
C ASP A 169 1.51 -14.20 7.91
N ALA A 170 1.32 -15.36 8.52
CA ALA A 170 0.01 -15.82 8.94
C ALA A 170 -0.50 -15.01 10.13
N ASN A 171 -1.80 -14.77 10.18
CA ASN A 171 -2.44 -14.20 11.35
C ASN A 171 -2.77 -15.28 12.38
N ILE A 172 -2.51 -14.96 13.65
CA ILE A 172 -2.84 -15.82 14.80
C ILE A 172 -3.77 -15.09 15.77
N ILE A 173 -4.50 -15.83 16.59
CA ILE A 173 -5.40 -15.28 17.60
C ILE A 173 -4.78 -15.43 18.98
N HIS A 174 -4.61 -14.31 19.66
CA HIS A 174 -4.29 -14.25 21.09
C HIS A 174 -5.58 -14.19 21.90
N SER A 175 -5.72 -15.05 22.92
CA SER A 175 -6.95 -15.19 23.72
C SER A 175 -6.67 -15.20 25.22
N LYS A 176 -7.54 -14.55 25.98
CA LYS A 176 -7.55 -14.62 27.46
C LYS A 176 -8.07 -15.96 27.97
N LYS A 177 -8.87 -16.65 27.16
CA LYS A 177 -9.50 -17.93 27.51
C LYS A 177 -8.96 -19.01 26.61
N PRO A 178 -8.81 -20.25 27.10
CA PRO A 178 -8.48 -21.37 26.24
C PRO A 178 -9.61 -21.62 25.24
N VAL A 179 -9.25 -21.96 24.01
CA VAL A 179 -10.16 -22.37 22.95
C VAL A 179 -9.70 -23.73 22.43
N ASN A 180 -10.40 -24.78 22.79
CA ASN A 180 -10.05 -26.16 22.47
C ASN A 180 -10.97 -26.76 21.41
N SER A 181 -12.09 -26.09 21.14
CA SER A 181 -13.10 -26.51 20.15
C SER A 181 -13.75 -25.30 19.50
N LEU A 182 -14.47 -25.51 18.41
CA LEU A 182 -15.24 -24.43 17.77
C LEU A 182 -16.39 -23.94 18.64
N ASP A 183 -16.91 -24.78 19.53
CA ASP A 183 -18.01 -24.43 20.47
C ASP A 183 -17.52 -23.40 21.50
N ASP A 184 -16.25 -23.43 21.88
CA ASP A 184 -15.66 -22.47 22.82
C ASP A 184 -15.64 -21.03 22.26
N LEU A 185 -15.76 -20.87 20.94
CA LEU A 185 -15.86 -19.57 20.29
C LEU A 185 -17.19 -18.87 20.52
N ASN A 186 -18.24 -19.64 20.85
CA ASN A 186 -19.59 -19.11 20.98
C ASN A 186 -19.67 -18.08 22.12
N GLY A 187 -20.16 -16.89 21.77
CA GLY A 187 -20.30 -15.77 22.71
C GLY A 187 -19.00 -15.00 22.97
N MET A 188 -17.85 -15.44 22.45
CA MET A 188 -16.61 -14.69 22.58
C MET A 188 -16.66 -13.39 21.79
N LYS A 189 -16.13 -12.34 22.36
CA LYS A 189 -15.93 -11.06 21.70
C LYS A 189 -14.49 -10.96 21.16
N ILE A 190 -14.35 -11.16 19.85
CA ILE A 190 -13.04 -11.27 19.22
C ILE A 190 -12.81 -10.07 18.27
N ARG A 191 -11.64 -9.43 18.38
CA ARG A 191 -11.20 -8.51 17.35
C ARG A 191 -10.81 -9.30 16.10
N LEU A 192 -11.47 -9.01 15.01
CA LEU A 192 -11.19 -9.57 13.68
C LEU A 192 -11.03 -8.43 12.66
N PRO A 193 -10.30 -8.66 11.56
CA PRO A 193 -10.05 -7.61 10.58
C PRO A 193 -11.29 -7.18 9.78
N GLY A 194 -12.39 -7.94 9.87
CA GLY A 194 -13.61 -7.75 9.07
C GLY A 194 -13.67 -8.69 7.87
N GLY A 195 -14.57 -8.38 6.92
CA GLY A 195 -14.76 -9.16 5.69
C GLY A 195 -15.09 -10.63 5.95
N MET A 196 -14.63 -11.50 5.05
CA MET A 196 -14.91 -12.95 5.08
C MET A 196 -14.45 -13.62 6.37
N VAL A 197 -13.33 -13.19 6.95
CA VAL A 197 -12.84 -13.75 8.23
C VAL A 197 -13.86 -13.53 9.33
N ALA A 198 -14.35 -12.31 9.50
CA ALA A 198 -15.37 -12.01 10.51
C ALA A 198 -16.68 -12.77 10.26
N GLU A 199 -17.11 -12.86 9.00
CA GLU A 199 -18.34 -13.58 8.62
C GLU A 199 -18.26 -15.08 8.95
N VAL A 200 -17.11 -15.71 8.73
CA VAL A 200 -16.89 -17.12 9.06
C VAL A 200 -16.94 -17.31 10.58
N PHE A 201 -16.21 -16.51 11.35
CA PHE A 201 -16.22 -16.63 12.82
C PHE A 201 -17.59 -16.34 13.44
N GLN A 202 -18.37 -15.43 12.87
CA GLN A 202 -19.76 -15.17 13.29
C GLN A 202 -20.66 -16.40 13.16
N LYS A 203 -20.39 -17.32 12.21
CA LYS A 203 -21.13 -18.60 12.11
C LYS A 203 -20.92 -19.53 13.32
N PHE A 204 -19.80 -19.33 14.04
CA PHE A 204 -19.51 -20.03 15.29
C PHE A 204 -19.93 -19.22 16.55
N GLY A 205 -20.77 -18.19 16.38
CA GLY A 205 -21.31 -17.41 17.48
C GLY A 205 -20.37 -16.32 18.03
N VAL A 206 -19.29 -15.98 17.30
CA VAL A 206 -18.37 -14.91 17.71
C VAL A 206 -19.02 -13.54 17.52
N SER A 207 -18.88 -12.67 18.52
CA SER A 207 -19.14 -11.24 18.40
C SER A 207 -17.90 -10.52 17.85
N SER A 208 -17.89 -10.27 16.55
CA SER A 208 -16.74 -9.64 15.87
C SER A 208 -16.67 -8.13 16.13
N VAL A 209 -15.46 -7.63 16.46
CA VAL A 209 -15.16 -6.20 16.62
C VAL A 209 -13.97 -5.85 15.71
N SER A 210 -14.12 -4.78 14.92
CA SER A 210 -13.01 -4.28 14.09
C SER A 210 -12.33 -3.11 14.81
N LEU A 211 -11.01 -3.24 15.05
CA LEU A 211 -10.17 -2.23 15.67
C LEU A 211 -8.84 -2.11 14.90
N PRO A 212 -8.26 -0.91 14.77
CA PRO A 212 -6.87 -0.75 14.34
C PRO A 212 -5.89 -1.51 15.24
N GLY A 213 -4.74 -1.95 14.69
CA GLY A 213 -3.74 -2.73 15.45
C GLY A 213 -3.29 -2.07 16.75
N SER A 214 -3.12 -0.74 16.74
CA SER A 214 -2.74 0.05 17.93
C SER A 214 -3.76 0.04 19.07
N ASP A 215 -5.00 -0.33 18.81
CA ASP A 215 -6.09 -0.30 19.79
C ASP A 215 -6.36 -1.69 20.39
N ILE A 216 -5.68 -2.73 19.89
CA ILE A 216 -5.89 -4.12 20.31
C ILE A 216 -5.40 -4.33 21.74
N PHE A 217 -4.15 -3.96 22.05
CA PHE A 217 -3.59 -4.14 23.40
C PHE A 217 -4.47 -3.47 24.48
N PRO A 218 -4.85 -2.18 24.37
CA PRO A 218 -5.73 -1.56 25.36
C PRO A 218 -7.11 -2.22 25.46
N ALA A 219 -7.63 -2.78 24.36
CA ALA A 219 -8.92 -3.46 24.36
C ALA A 219 -8.84 -4.82 25.07
N LEU A 220 -7.77 -5.58 24.86
CA LEU A 220 -7.48 -6.83 25.59
C LEU A 220 -7.24 -6.54 27.08
N GLU A 221 -6.39 -5.56 27.41
CA GLU A 221 -6.06 -5.19 28.80
C GLU A 221 -7.33 -4.86 29.59
N LYS A 222 -8.19 -4.01 29.05
CA LYS A 222 -9.46 -3.60 29.67
C LYS A 222 -10.55 -4.69 29.65
N GLY A 223 -10.33 -5.82 28.96
CA GLY A 223 -11.34 -6.87 28.82
C GLY A 223 -12.55 -6.45 27.96
N THR A 224 -12.42 -5.46 27.11
CA THR A 224 -13.48 -5.07 26.16
C THR A 224 -13.61 -6.05 25.01
N ILE A 225 -12.57 -6.87 24.78
CA ILE A 225 -12.55 -8.03 23.91
C ILE A 225 -11.90 -9.21 24.66
N ASP A 226 -12.34 -10.44 24.35
CA ASP A 226 -11.81 -11.68 24.94
C ASP A 226 -10.57 -12.19 24.21
N ALA A 227 -10.49 -11.91 22.91
CA ALA A 227 -9.40 -12.36 22.05
C ALA A 227 -9.19 -11.40 20.88
N ALA A 228 -8.04 -11.49 20.24
CA ALA A 228 -7.74 -10.71 19.05
C ALA A 228 -6.94 -11.51 18.02
N ASP A 229 -7.43 -11.52 16.80
CA ASP A 229 -6.65 -11.79 15.61
C ASP A 229 -5.81 -10.56 15.25
N TYR A 230 -4.55 -10.80 14.91
CA TYR A 230 -3.73 -9.76 14.26
C TYR A 230 -2.75 -10.42 13.28
N VAL A 231 -1.47 -10.17 13.39
CA VAL A 231 -0.45 -10.76 12.52
C VAL A 231 0.29 -11.91 13.24
N GLY A 232 1.45 -12.29 12.77
CA GLY A 232 2.23 -13.36 13.35
C GLY A 232 2.93 -12.99 14.66
N PRO A 233 3.67 -13.96 15.24
CA PRO A 233 4.24 -13.88 16.59
C PRO A 233 5.12 -12.65 16.84
N ALA A 234 6.00 -12.28 15.90
CA ALA A 234 6.98 -11.20 16.10
C ALA A 234 6.33 -9.86 16.45
N VAL A 235 5.43 -9.41 15.59
CA VAL A 235 4.74 -8.12 15.78
C VAL A 235 3.77 -8.18 16.95
N ASN A 236 3.06 -9.30 17.13
CA ASN A 236 2.12 -9.48 18.25
C ASN A 236 2.85 -9.45 19.59
N TYR A 237 4.06 -10.01 19.68
CA TYR A 237 4.91 -9.92 20.87
C TYR A 237 5.35 -8.48 21.13
N GLU A 238 5.84 -7.77 20.09
CA GLU A 238 6.25 -6.36 20.20
C GLU A 238 5.10 -5.42 20.60
N LEU A 239 3.85 -5.78 20.24
CA LEU A 239 2.64 -5.09 20.69
C LEU A 239 2.20 -5.46 22.10
N GLY A 240 2.89 -6.39 22.76
CA GLY A 240 2.66 -6.76 24.16
C GLY A 240 1.49 -7.72 24.37
N PHE A 241 1.01 -8.42 23.35
CA PHE A 241 -0.19 -9.29 23.49
C PHE A 241 0.05 -10.41 24.50
N SER A 242 1.29 -10.94 24.64
CA SER A 242 1.66 -11.92 25.67
C SER A 242 1.55 -11.41 27.11
N GLN A 243 1.45 -10.09 27.32
CA GLN A 243 1.28 -9.52 28.67
C GLN A 243 -0.18 -9.50 29.13
N VAL A 244 -1.13 -9.70 28.22
CA VAL A 244 -2.57 -9.55 28.47
C VAL A 244 -3.40 -10.72 27.99
N THR A 245 -2.75 -11.78 27.46
CA THR A 245 -3.38 -13.04 27.01
C THR A 245 -2.49 -14.23 27.38
N ASP A 246 -3.10 -15.37 27.72
CA ASP A 246 -2.42 -16.59 28.16
C ASP A 246 -2.47 -17.71 27.12
N ASN A 247 -3.23 -17.52 26.02
CA ASN A 247 -3.46 -18.55 25.02
C ASN A 247 -3.26 -18.02 23.61
N ILE A 248 -2.71 -18.85 22.73
CA ILE A 248 -2.58 -18.58 21.31
C ILE A 248 -3.27 -19.69 20.52
N LEU A 249 -4.13 -19.32 19.57
CA LEU A 249 -4.78 -20.26 18.68
C LEU A 249 -3.96 -20.37 17.39
N PHE A 250 -3.50 -21.58 17.14
CA PHE A 250 -2.82 -21.97 15.89
C PHE A 250 -3.72 -22.87 15.06
N GLY A 251 -3.33 -23.08 13.81
CA GLY A 251 -3.85 -24.16 12.97
C GLY A 251 -3.39 -25.55 13.44
N PRO A 252 -3.70 -26.60 12.69
CA PRO A 252 -3.19 -27.95 12.92
C PRO A 252 -1.64 -27.98 12.93
N PRO A 253 -1.02 -29.07 13.46
CA PRO A 253 0.45 -29.17 13.46
C PRO A 253 1.08 -28.86 12.09
N GLY A 254 2.05 -27.92 12.09
CA GLY A 254 2.71 -27.44 10.88
C GLY A 254 1.99 -26.32 10.12
N VAL A 255 0.81 -25.91 10.55
CA VAL A 255 0.03 -24.82 9.94
C VAL A 255 -0.18 -23.70 10.96
N MET A 256 0.39 -22.53 10.70
CA MET A 256 0.25 -21.38 11.63
C MET A 256 -1.21 -20.91 11.72
N SER A 257 -1.90 -20.80 10.60
CA SER A 257 -3.27 -20.32 10.51
C SER A 257 -4.00 -20.98 9.34
N VAL A 258 -5.25 -21.44 9.58
CA VAL A 258 -6.13 -21.97 8.52
C VAL A 258 -7.08 -20.92 7.96
N TYR A 259 -7.22 -19.77 8.63
CA TYR A 259 -8.15 -18.72 8.24
C TYR A 259 -7.45 -17.51 7.59
N GLN A 260 -6.17 -17.29 7.86
CA GLN A 260 -5.32 -16.29 7.19
C GLN A 260 -3.86 -16.78 7.14
N PRO A 261 -3.54 -17.74 6.27
CA PRO A 261 -2.23 -18.41 6.28
C PRO A 261 -1.08 -17.57 5.71
N VAL A 262 -1.33 -16.74 4.71
CA VAL A 262 -0.37 -15.76 4.13
C VAL A 262 -1.13 -14.49 3.85
N ASP A 263 -1.03 -13.52 4.73
CA ASP A 263 -1.77 -12.28 4.55
C ASP A 263 -1.04 -11.29 3.64
N LEU A 264 -1.76 -10.32 3.14
CA LEU A 264 -1.23 -9.32 2.22
C LEU A 264 -1.52 -7.91 2.72
N MET A 265 -0.47 -7.11 2.66
CA MET A 265 -0.55 -5.67 2.53
C MET A 265 -0.39 -5.28 1.06
N ASP A 266 -0.45 -4.00 0.78
CA ASP A 266 -0.15 -3.47 -0.54
C ASP A 266 0.55 -2.11 -0.47
N LEU A 267 1.05 -1.67 -1.61
CA LEU A 267 1.29 -0.26 -1.87
C LEU A 267 0.19 0.25 -2.78
N THR A 268 -0.64 1.13 -2.25
CA THR A 268 -1.66 1.86 -3.02
C THR A 268 -1.39 3.35 -2.97
N VAL A 269 -1.46 4.00 -4.12
CA VAL A 269 -1.11 5.42 -4.26
C VAL A 269 -2.21 6.23 -4.94
N ASN A 270 -2.18 7.55 -4.77
CA ASN A 270 -3.06 8.46 -5.46
C ASN A 270 -2.81 8.39 -6.97
N LEU A 271 -3.85 8.14 -7.76
CA LEU A 271 -3.74 7.95 -9.20
C LEU A 271 -3.16 9.19 -9.93
N ARG A 272 -3.50 10.40 -9.49
CA ARG A 272 -2.97 11.63 -10.11
C ARG A 272 -1.48 11.80 -9.82
N SER A 273 -1.03 11.42 -8.62
CA SER A 273 0.40 11.43 -8.26
C SER A 273 1.16 10.38 -9.06
N TRP A 274 0.60 9.17 -9.20
CA TRP A 274 1.17 8.10 -10.00
C TRP A 274 1.37 8.50 -11.46
N ASN A 275 0.36 9.10 -12.07
CA ASN A 275 0.40 9.52 -13.48
C ASN A 275 1.38 10.67 -13.78
N LYS A 276 1.94 11.32 -12.75
CA LYS A 276 3.00 12.34 -12.90
C LYS A 276 4.39 11.75 -12.94
N LEU A 277 4.56 10.50 -12.57
CA LEU A 277 5.85 9.81 -12.65
C LEU A 277 6.16 9.44 -14.09
N THR A 278 7.46 9.44 -14.41
CA THR A 278 7.92 8.88 -15.69
C THR A 278 7.69 7.38 -15.73
N PRO A 279 7.48 6.75 -16.91
CA PRO A 279 7.34 5.30 -17.02
C PRO A 279 8.51 4.53 -16.37
N LYS A 280 9.73 5.09 -16.46
CA LYS A 280 10.92 4.52 -15.81
C LYS A 280 10.77 4.47 -14.29
N VAL A 281 10.34 5.57 -13.66
CA VAL A 281 10.15 5.63 -12.20
C VAL A 281 9.00 4.73 -11.77
N GLN A 282 7.90 4.68 -12.53
CA GLN A 282 6.78 3.77 -12.27
C GLN A 282 7.26 2.32 -12.24
N GLN A 283 8.04 1.89 -13.24
CA GLN A 283 8.59 0.54 -13.30
C GLN A 283 9.51 0.24 -12.11
N ILE A 284 10.40 1.16 -11.75
CA ILE A 284 11.27 0.99 -10.58
C ILE A 284 10.44 0.79 -9.30
N VAL A 285 9.38 1.57 -9.11
CA VAL A 285 8.53 1.43 -7.91
C VAL A 285 7.77 0.10 -7.92
N GLU A 286 7.27 -0.36 -9.07
CA GLU A 286 6.61 -1.67 -9.20
C GLU A 286 7.60 -2.82 -8.88
N ASP A 287 8.81 -2.77 -9.42
CA ASP A 287 9.85 -3.77 -9.16
C ASP A 287 10.28 -3.77 -7.68
N GLU A 288 10.43 -2.59 -7.08
CA GLU A 288 10.81 -2.46 -5.67
C GLU A 288 9.70 -2.92 -4.71
N VAL A 289 8.43 -2.75 -5.05
CA VAL A 289 7.31 -3.33 -4.27
C VAL A 289 7.40 -4.85 -4.28
N ARG A 290 7.66 -5.47 -5.43
CA ARG A 290 7.81 -6.92 -5.56
C ARG A 290 9.03 -7.43 -4.79
N ASN A 291 10.17 -6.75 -4.91
CA ASN A 291 11.39 -7.08 -4.18
C ASN A 291 11.19 -6.93 -2.65
N TYR A 292 10.51 -5.88 -2.23
CA TYR A 292 10.18 -5.66 -0.83
C TYR A 292 9.24 -6.73 -0.29
N SER A 293 8.22 -7.12 -1.03
CA SER A 293 7.30 -8.19 -0.67
C SER A 293 8.03 -9.48 -0.30
N GLN A 294 8.98 -9.92 -1.14
CA GLN A 294 9.75 -11.14 -0.90
C GLN A 294 10.67 -11.00 0.33
N ARG A 295 11.39 -9.89 0.44
CA ARG A 295 12.28 -9.64 1.60
C ARG A 295 11.49 -9.51 2.89
N HIS A 296 10.34 -8.84 2.86
CA HIS A 296 9.46 -8.68 4.01
C HIS A 296 9.01 -10.04 4.52
N TYR A 297 8.46 -10.88 3.65
CA TYR A 297 8.00 -12.21 4.03
C TYR A 297 9.12 -13.05 4.65
N GLN A 298 10.28 -13.13 4.01
CA GLN A 298 11.42 -13.90 4.52
C GLN A 298 11.91 -13.41 5.89
N THR A 299 11.99 -12.10 6.06
CA THR A 299 12.49 -11.50 7.30
C THR A 299 11.48 -11.71 8.44
N ILE A 300 10.19 -11.51 8.18
CA ILE A 300 9.17 -11.67 9.22
C ILE A 300 9.06 -13.13 9.68
N GLN A 301 9.20 -14.12 8.77
CA GLN A 301 9.21 -15.53 9.13
C GLN A 301 10.35 -15.84 10.11
N LYS A 302 11.56 -15.34 9.86
CA LYS A 302 12.68 -15.49 10.78
C LYS A 302 12.39 -14.87 12.16
N ARG A 303 11.84 -13.65 12.16
CA ARG A 303 11.46 -12.95 13.41
C ARG A 303 10.36 -13.67 14.18
N ASN A 304 9.44 -14.33 13.48
CA ASN A 304 8.38 -15.13 14.10
C ASN A 304 8.96 -16.34 14.86
N ILE A 305 9.97 -17.02 14.31
CA ILE A 305 10.65 -18.13 14.99
C ILE A 305 11.30 -17.62 16.29
N GLU A 306 12.04 -16.50 16.20
CA GLU A 306 12.70 -15.87 17.35
C GLU A 306 11.69 -15.40 18.43
N ALA A 307 10.49 -14.98 18.01
CA ALA A 307 9.45 -14.52 18.93
C ALA A 307 8.73 -15.68 19.61
N MET A 308 8.51 -16.80 18.91
CA MET A 308 7.88 -17.99 19.50
C MET A 308 8.65 -18.56 20.71
N GLU A 309 9.96 -18.33 20.79
CA GLU A 309 10.77 -18.72 21.95
C GLU A 309 10.50 -17.85 23.21
N LYS A 310 9.76 -16.74 23.05
CA LYS A 310 9.48 -15.75 24.09
C LYS A 310 8.05 -15.81 24.62
N PHE A 311 7.16 -16.57 23.97
CA PHE A 311 5.81 -16.85 24.43
C PHE A 311 5.81 -18.07 25.34
#